data_1f28108250ca25c4cc6aa432518495e6
#
_entry.id   1f28108250ca25c4cc6aa432518495e6
#
_cell.length_a   1.000
_cell.length_b   1.000
_cell.length_c   1.000
_cell.angle_alpha   90.00
_cell.angle_beta   90.00
_cell.angle_gamma   90.00
#
_symmetry.space_group_name_H-M   'P 1'
#
loop_
_entity.id
_entity.type
_entity.pdbx_description
1 polymer ?
#
loop_
_entity_poly.entity_id
_entity_poly.type
_entity_poly.pdbx_seq_one_letter_code
_entity_poly.pdbx_strand_id
1 'polypeptide(L)'
;MVIPIRHILAALTALTTLAGAATVPAHTHTAVFNEAVRTLRVGTLGGPRGQTGIPVAVTDNGGFVISFDHLSEDREYLRYTLTHCTADWTPDQLSYVEYLDGFNEGTIDDYDFSRATTVHYVHYTLTLPNEQTRPTISGNYLLRVYPESDPEDIWLQCRLAVSEGSAVLGAEITTRTDVDYNRKHQQLSVNANIHGAAVTDSYNDLILVIEQNGRTDDVRTLRHPLRVSGDNIFYEHTPELIFNAGNEYRRFETISTQFAGMNVDEVAYSAPYYRMVLMTDKPRSADSYHYDETLGGGYVVREYNSDDDSDVAADYTVVYFSLDMPQMPGMDIYIDGDMVQRRFSDEARVGYDTDTGRYTKAMLLKQGAYSY
;
A
#
# COMPACT_ATOMS: atom_id res chain seq x y z
N MET A 1 -14.76 62.89 -47.41
CA MET A 1 -15.56 62.72 -46.21
C MET A 1 -16.06 61.25 -46.26
N VAL A 2 -15.35 60.31 -45.67
CA VAL A 2 -15.64 58.88 -45.77
C VAL A 2 -15.83 58.37 -44.37
N ILE A 3 -16.99 57.79 -44.10
CA ILE A 3 -17.33 57.15 -42.80
C ILE A 3 -17.00 55.69 -42.91
N PRO A 4 -16.26 55.10 -41.99
CA PRO A 4 -16.00 53.64 -41.99
C PRO A 4 -17.11 52.89 -41.23
N ILE A 5 -17.58 51.84 -41.87
CA ILE A 5 -18.55 50.88 -41.34
C ILE A 5 -17.79 49.92 -40.38
N ARG A 6 -18.23 49.83 -39.14
CA ARG A 6 -17.77 48.86 -38.16
C ARG A 6 -18.49 47.53 -38.39
N HIS A 7 -17.76 46.49 -38.70
CA HIS A 7 -18.24 45.09 -38.63
C HIS A 7 -18.11 44.57 -37.18
N ILE A 8 -19.26 44.30 -36.59
CA ILE A 8 -19.34 43.54 -35.34
C ILE A 8 -19.30 42.07 -35.73
N LEU A 9 -18.19 41.39 -35.42
CA LEU A 9 -18.08 39.96 -35.51
C LEU A 9 -18.56 39.37 -34.17
N ALA A 10 -19.74 38.76 -34.17
CA ALA A 10 -20.23 37.97 -33.04
C ALA A 10 -19.50 36.64 -33.05
N ALA A 11 -18.57 36.46 -32.12
CA ALA A 11 -17.96 35.16 -31.87
C ALA A 11 -18.94 34.30 -31.06
N LEU A 12 -19.51 33.29 -31.70
CA LEU A 12 -20.29 32.25 -31.07
C LEU A 12 -19.31 31.29 -30.37
N THR A 13 -19.07 31.48 -29.10
CA THR A 13 -18.36 30.49 -28.28
C THR A 13 -19.29 29.31 -27.98
N ALA A 14 -19.12 28.24 -28.74
CA ALA A 14 -19.71 26.94 -28.39
C ALA A 14 -19.01 26.44 -27.12
N LEU A 15 -19.72 26.51 -26.00
CA LEU A 15 -19.33 25.87 -24.76
C LEU A 15 -19.58 24.37 -24.95
N THR A 16 -18.58 23.62 -25.41
CA THR A 16 -18.57 22.16 -25.28
C THR A 16 -18.28 21.86 -23.83
N THR A 17 -19.31 21.49 -23.09
CA THR A 17 -19.14 20.78 -21.82
C THR A 17 -18.49 19.45 -22.14
N LEU A 18 -17.14 19.37 -22.03
CA LEU A 18 -16.47 18.10 -21.83
C LEU A 18 -17.04 17.59 -20.50
N ALA A 19 -17.77 16.49 -20.58
CA ALA A 19 -17.96 15.62 -19.44
C ALA A 19 -16.56 15.28 -18.94
N GLY A 20 -16.21 15.77 -17.75
CA GLY A 20 -14.92 15.49 -17.14
C GLY A 20 -14.84 13.99 -16.91
N ALA A 21 -14.05 13.31 -17.75
CA ALA A 21 -13.53 12.01 -17.36
C ALA A 21 -12.82 12.25 -16.02
N ALA A 22 -13.24 11.54 -14.98
CA ALA A 22 -12.61 11.59 -13.68
C ALA A 22 -11.10 11.39 -13.91
N THR A 23 -10.31 12.42 -13.63
CA THR A 23 -8.87 12.37 -13.79
C THR A 23 -8.37 11.34 -12.79
N VAL A 24 -8.02 10.15 -13.30
CA VAL A 24 -7.30 9.15 -12.50
C VAL A 24 -6.09 9.85 -11.88
N PRO A 25 -5.92 9.85 -10.55
CA PRO A 25 -4.75 10.48 -9.95
C PRO A 25 -3.50 9.93 -10.60
N ALA A 26 -2.52 10.77 -10.92
CA ALA A 26 -1.28 10.40 -11.59
C ALA A 26 -0.47 9.32 -10.85
N HIS A 27 -0.87 8.95 -9.63
CA HIS A 27 -0.29 7.89 -8.81
C HIS A 27 -1.40 6.93 -8.34
N THR A 28 -1.47 5.77 -9.00
CA THR A 28 -2.40 4.68 -8.66
C THR A 28 -1.80 3.81 -7.54
N HIS A 29 -1.57 4.36 -6.35
CA HIS A 29 -1.10 3.59 -5.19
C HIS A 29 -2.26 2.89 -4.49
N THR A 30 -1.95 1.84 -3.72
CA THR A 30 -2.89 1.33 -2.72
C THR A 30 -3.21 2.44 -1.74
N ALA A 31 -4.49 2.76 -1.57
CA ALA A 31 -4.95 3.90 -0.77
C ALA A 31 -6.39 3.73 -0.29
N VAL A 32 -6.68 4.32 0.86
CA VAL A 32 -8.03 4.52 1.39
C VAL A 32 -8.39 6.00 1.25
N PHE A 33 -9.58 6.30 0.78
CA PHE A 33 -10.07 7.66 0.56
C PHE A 33 -11.25 8.02 1.47
N ASN A 34 -12.04 7.02 1.89
CA ASN A 34 -13.14 7.23 2.83
C ASN A 34 -12.63 7.18 4.27
N GLU A 35 -12.91 8.22 5.05
CA GLU A 35 -12.44 8.33 6.44
C GLU A 35 -13.02 7.28 7.41
N ALA A 36 -14.14 6.66 7.08
CA ALA A 36 -14.72 5.58 7.87
C ALA A 36 -14.13 4.20 7.52
N VAL A 37 -13.40 4.08 6.40
CA VAL A 37 -12.73 2.84 6.02
C VAL A 37 -11.37 2.73 6.71
N ARG A 38 -11.12 1.58 7.32
CA ARG A 38 -9.90 1.28 8.09
C ARG A 38 -9.37 -0.12 7.80
N THR A 39 -8.18 -0.38 8.26
CA THR A 39 -7.56 -1.72 8.31
C THR A 39 -7.54 -2.43 6.96
N LEU A 40 -7.25 -1.67 5.88
CA LEU A 40 -7.11 -2.26 4.55
C LEU A 40 -5.93 -3.23 4.52
N ARG A 41 -6.21 -4.50 4.24
CA ARG A 41 -5.21 -5.55 4.04
C ARG A 41 -5.37 -6.14 2.65
N VAL A 42 -4.26 -6.27 1.95
CA VAL A 42 -4.22 -6.84 0.60
C VAL A 42 -3.15 -7.92 0.58
N GLY A 43 -3.51 -9.14 0.24
CA GLY A 43 -2.59 -10.26 0.24
C GLY A 43 -2.93 -11.30 -0.81
N THR A 44 -2.07 -12.30 -0.95
CA THR A 44 -2.33 -13.46 -1.81
C THR A 44 -3.16 -14.50 -1.05
N LEU A 45 -4.03 -15.19 -1.77
CA LEU A 45 -4.83 -16.28 -1.22
C LEU A 45 -3.92 -17.38 -0.67
N GLY A 46 -4.07 -17.70 0.62
CA GLY A 46 -3.20 -18.65 1.32
C GLY A 46 -1.79 -18.14 1.61
N GLY A 47 -1.51 -16.86 1.35
CA GLY A 47 -0.24 -16.22 1.68
C GLY A 47 -0.05 -15.95 3.18
N PRO A 48 1.14 -15.50 3.57
CA PRO A 48 1.44 -15.21 4.97
C PRO A 48 0.62 -14.03 5.48
N ARG A 49 0.21 -14.09 6.76
CA ARG A 49 -0.39 -12.94 7.43
C ARG A 49 0.63 -11.80 7.55
N GLY A 50 0.18 -10.56 7.33
CA GLY A 50 1.05 -9.39 7.36
C GLY A 50 1.98 -9.29 6.14
N GLN A 51 1.61 -9.91 5.02
CA GLN A 51 2.30 -9.73 3.75
C GLN A 51 2.36 -8.25 3.39
N THR A 52 3.53 -7.77 2.99
CA THR A 52 3.78 -6.38 2.61
C THR A 52 4.07 -6.27 1.12
N GLY A 53 3.95 -5.04 0.60
CA GLY A 53 4.17 -4.75 -0.82
C GLY A 53 2.98 -5.14 -1.70
N ILE A 54 3.21 -5.14 -3.01
CA ILE A 54 2.17 -5.48 -3.98
C ILE A 54 2.01 -7.01 -4.02
N PRO A 55 0.82 -7.57 -3.73
CA PRO A 55 0.62 -9.00 -3.82
C PRO A 55 0.69 -9.47 -5.27
N VAL A 56 1.41 -10.57 -5.48
CA VAL A 56 1.59 -11.20 -6.80
C VAL A 56 0.97 -12.58 -6.77
N ALA A 57 -0.07 -12.80 -7.55
CA ALA A 57 -0.68 -14.10 -7.77
C ALA A 57 -0.19 -14.73 -9.08
N VAL A 58 -0.01 -16.04 -9.09
CA VAL A 58 0.32 -16.76 -10.32
C VAL A 58 -0.97 -17.10 -11.07
N THR A 59 -0.98 -16.91 -12.39
CA THR A 59 -2.09 -17.29 -13.28
C THR A 59 -2.49 -18.75 -13.03
N ASP A 60 -3.77 -19.04 -13.09
CA ASP A 60 -4.41 -20.36 -12.95
C ASP A 60 -4.48 -20.96 -11.53
N ASN A 61 -3.56 -20.64 -10.62
CA ASN A 61 -3.52 -21.25 -9.28
C ASN A 61 -3.44 -20.25 -8.14
N GLY A 62 -3.30 -18.97 -8.43
CA GLY A 62 -3.16 -17.90 -7.45
C GLY A 62 -4.44 -17.09 -7.30
N GLY A 63 -4.48 -16.28 -6.25
CA GLY A 63 -5.57 -15.37 -6.00
C GLY A 63 -5.22 -14.32 -4.97
N PHE A 64 -6.15 -13.43 -4.71
CA PHE A 64 -6.01 -12.31 -3.80
C PHE A 64 -7.10 -12.35 -2.74
N VAL A 65 -6.76 -11.89 -1.55
CA VAL A 65 -7.71 -11.58 -0.49
C VAL A 65 -7.53 -10.11 -0.13
N ILE A 66 -8.59 -9.35 -0.26
CA ILE A 66 -8.67 -7.95 0.12
C ILE A 66 -9.67 -7.85 1.26
N SER A 67 -9.26 -7.33 2.41
CA SER A 67 -10.17 -7.12 3.52
C SER A 67 -9.99 -5.73 4.12
N PHE A 68 -11.07 -5.17 4.62
CA PHE A 68 -11.11 -3.85 5.25
C PHE A 68 -12.34 -3.74 6.15
N ASP A 69 -12.31 -2.75 7.03
CA ASP A 69 -13.43 -2.45 7.92
C ASP A 69 -14.06 -1.11 7.53
N HIS A 70 -15.38 -1.03 7.61
CA HIS A 70 -16.13 0.20 7.58
C HIS A 70 -16.65 0.49 8.99
N LEU A 71 -16.22 1.60 9.60
CA LEU A 71 -16.63 2.02 10.94
C LEU A 71 -18.08 2.51 10.89
N SER A 72 -19.02 1.58 11.00
CA SER A 72 -20.46 1.79 10.93
C SER A 72 -21.18 0.68 11.68
N GLU A 73 -22.40 0.97 12.12
CA GLU A 73 -23.32 -0.06 12.64
C GLU A 73 -24.12 -0.75 11.52
N ASP A 74 -24.20 -0.10 10.36
CA ASP A 74 -24.96 -0.57 9.22
C ASP A 74 -24.07 -1.06 8.09
N ARG A 75 -24.52 -2.11 7.41
CA ARG A 75 -23.90 -2.60 6.18
C ARG A 75 -24.08 -1.60 5.05
N GLU A 76 -23.02 -1.33 4.28
CA GLU A 76 -23.10 -0.66 2.98
C GLU A 76 -23.00 -1.70 1.86
N TYR A 77 -23.75 -1.50 0.77
CA TYR A 77 -23.67 -2.34 -0.43
C TYR A 77 -22.53 -1.85 -1.29
N LEU A 78 -21.48 -2.67 -1.40
CA LEU A 78 -20.25 -2.29 -2.06
C LEU A 78 -20.08 -3.05 -3.37
N ARG A 79 -19.54 -2.33 -4.35
CA ARG A 79 -19.11 -2.87 -5.63
C ARG A 79 -17.61 -2.66 -5.83
N TYR A 80 -17.05 -3.42 -6.74
CA TYR A 80 -15.66 -3.26 -7.14
C TYR A 80 -15.51 -3.32 -8.66
N THR A 81 -14.44 -2.68 -9.15
CA THR A 81 -13.97 -2.81 -10.54
C THR A 81 -12.50 -3.20 -10.55
N LEU A 82 -12.08 -3.86 -11.64
CA LEU A 82 -10.71 -4.26 -11.86
C LEU A 82 -10.23 -3.69 -13.21
N THR A 83 -9.17 -2.90 -13.18
CA THR A 83 -8.61 -2.25 -14.39
C THR A 83 -7.21 -2.78 -14.65
N HIS A 84 -6.95 -3.29 -15.84
CA HIS A 84 -5.60 -3.68 -16.26
C HIS A 84 -4.73 -2.44 -16.51
N CYS A 85 -3.46 -2.49 -16.09
CA CYS A 85 -2.53 -1.38 -16.15
C CYS A 85 -1.20 -1.80 -16.78
N THR A 86 -0.51 -0.83 -17.35
CA THR A 86 0.87 -0.94 -17.83
C THR A 86 1.88 -1.10 -16.67
N ALA A 87 3.16 -1.26 -16.99
CA ALA A 87 4.22 -1.43 -16.00
C ALA A 87 4.37 -0.24 -15.04
N ASP A 88 3.94 0.96 -15.42
CA ASP A 88 3.94 2.17 -14.61
C ASP A 88 2.59 2.46 -13.93
N TRP A 89 1.69 1.46 -13.89
CA TRP A 89 0.37 1.52 -13.28
C TRP A 89 -0.61 2.49 -13.97
N THR A 90 -0.32 2.92 -15.18
CA THR A 90 -1.29 3.65 -15.99
C THR A 90 -2.31 2.68 -16.59
N PRO A 91 -3.62 2.94 -16.49
CA PRO A 91 -4.62 2.13 -17.18
C PRO A 91 -4.27 1.99 -18.66
N ASP A 92 -4.27 0.78 -19.17
CA ASP A 92 -4.02 0.54 -20.57
C ASP A 92 -5.28 0.75 -21.43
N GLN A 93 -5.18 0.48 -22.74
CA GLN A 93 -6.27 0.66 -23.70
C GLN A 93 -7.05 -0.64 -23.97
N LEU A 94 -6.77 -1.72 -23.22
CA LEU A 94 -7.47 -2.99 -23.38
C LEU A 94 -8.92 -2.84 -22.93
N SER A 95 -9.83 -3.45 -23.69
CA SER A 95 -11.21 -3.63 -23.24
C SER A 95 -11.24 -4.71 -22.14
N TYR A 96 -12.13 -4.57 -21.17
CA TYR A 96 -12.20 -5.52 -20.04
C TYR A 96 -12.40 -6.97 -20.50
N VAL A 97 -13.06 -7.21 -21.61
CA VAL A 97 -13.26 -8.57 -22.18
C VAL A 97 -11.97 -9.24 -22.68
N GLU A 98 -10.89 -8.46 -22.82
CA GLU A 98 -9.57 -8.97 -23.23
C GLU A 98 -8.74 -9.45 -22.03
N TYR A 99 -9.02 -8.95 -20.82
CA TYR A 99 -8.26 -9.29 -19.63
C TYR A 99 -9.07 -9.90 -18.48
N LEU A 100 -10.41 -9.96 -18.60
CA LEU A 100 -11.29 -10.59 -17.62
C LEU A 100 -12.20 -11.63 -18.26
N ASP A 101 -12.38 -12.74 -17.56
CA ASP A 101 -13.51 -13.65 -17.74
C ASP A 101 -14.59 -13.26 -16.70
N GLY A 102 -15.81 -12.98 -17.18
CA GLY A 102 -16.90 -12.44 -16.38
C GLY A 102 -17.13 -10.94 -16.58
N PHE A 103 -17.47 -10.25 -15.51
CA PHE A 103 -17.82 -8.84 -15.54
C PHE A 103 -16.71 -7.96 -14.97
N ASN A 104 -16.59 -6.73 -15.46
CA ASN A 104 -15.66 -5.75 -14.89
C ASN A 104 -16.23 -5.06 -13.62
N GLU A 105 -17.40 -5.44 -13.19
CA GLU A 105 -18.05 -4.95 -11.99
C GLU A 105 -18.60 -6.12 -11.21
N GLY A 106 -18.21 -6.21 -9.94
CA GLY A 106 -18.70 -7.25 -9.03
C GLY A 106 -19.20 -6.65 -7.72
N THR A 107 -19.89 -7.46 -6.91
CA THR A 107 -20.39 -7.12 -5.58
C THR A 107 -19.50 -7.71 -4.50
N ILE A 108 -19.41 -7.04 -3.35
CA ILE A 108 -18.74 -7.55 -2.15
C ILE A 108 -19.84 -8.02 -1.20
N ASP A 109 -20.10 -9.33 -1.20
CA ASP A 109 -21.18 -9.93 -0.41
C ASP A 109 -20.68 -10.65 0.84
N ASP A 110 -19.37 -10.87 0.96
CA ASP A 110 -18.74 -11.45 2.15
C ASP A 110 -18.45 -10.35 3.17
N TYR A 111 -19.23 -10.32 4.26
CA TYR A 111 -19.10 -9.36 5.33
C TYR A 111 -19.56 -9.94 6.67
N ASP A 112 -18.97 -9.42 7.74
CA ASP A 112 -19.36 -9.75 9.13
C ASP A 112 -19.40 -8.48 9.99
N PHE A 113 -20.31 -8.44 10.97
CA PHE A 113 -20.35 -7.38 11.97
C PHE A 113 -19.35 -7.63 13.09
N SER A 114 -18.77 -6.56 13.62
CA SER A 114 -17.91 -6.63 14.80
C SER A 114 -18.65 -7.21 16.00
N ARG A 115 -17.92 -7.94 16.86
CA ARG A 115 -18.48 -8.66 18.00
C ARG A 115 -17.76 -8.26 19.29
N ALA A 116 -18.54 -7.83 20.29
CA ALA A 116 -18.04 -7.45 21.61
C ALA A 116 -16.97 -6.34 21.59
N THR A 117 -17.01 -5.46 20.60
CA THR A 117 -16.10 -4.31 20.45
C THR A 117 -16.74 -3.03 20.98
N THR A 118 -15.92 -2.08 21.42
CA THR A 118 -16.39 -0.73 21.81
C THR A 118 -16.61 0.16 20.60
N VAL A 119 -15.87 -0.06 19.51
CA VAL A 119 -16.07 0.58 18.22
C VAL A 119 -16.74 -0.42 17.28
N HIS A 120 -17.92 -0.08 16.80
CA HIS A 120 -18.66 -0.93 15.87
C HIS A 120 -18.14 -0.74 14.46
N TYR A 121 -18.03 -1.83 13.71
CA TYR A 121 -17.64 -1.85 12.31
C TYR A 121 -18.22 -3.05 11.58
N VAL A 122 -18.26 -2.94 10.26
CA VAL A 122 -18.55 -4.05 9.35
C VAL A 122 -17.24 -4.42 8.67
N HIS A 123 -16.85 -5.69 8.83
CA HIS A 123 -15.69 -6.28 8.15
C HIS A 123 -16.10 -6.80 6.79
N TYR A 124 -15.40 -6.42 5.73
CA TYR A 124 -15.62 -6.88 4.36
C TYR A 124 -14.44 -7.70 3.88
N THR A 125 -14.73 -8.77 3.14
CA THR A 125 -13.72 -9.61 2.48
C THR A 125 -14.06 -9.76 1.00
N LEU A 126 -13.10 -9.53 0.13
CA LEU A 126 -13.17 -9.80 -1.29
C LEU A 126 -12.07 -10.79 -1.68
N THR A 127 -12.48 -11.95 -2.20
CA THR A 127 -11.57 -12.94 -2.79
C THR A 127 -11.63 -12.86 -4.30
N LEU A 128 -10.48 -12.80 -4.95
CA LEU A 128 -10.32 -12.88 -6.40
C LEU A 128 -9.35 -14.00 -6.76
N PRO A 129 -9.56 -14.76 -7.86
CA PRO A 129 -10.76 -14.75 -8.69
C PRO A 129 -12.00 -15.28 -7.95
N ASN A 130 -13.18 -14.87 -8.41
CA ASN A 130 -14.46 -15.36 -7.93
C ASN A 130 -15.39 -15.70 -9.13
N GLU A 131 -16.67 -15.99 -8.86
CA GLU A 131 -17.64 -16.34 -9.90
C GLU A 131 -17.97 -15.17 -10.83
N GLN A 132 -17.77 -13.92 -10.39
CA GLN A 132 -18.12 -12.72 -11.14
C GLN A 132 -16.94 -12.20 -11.98
N THR A 133 -15.71 -12.35 -11.50
CA THR A 133 -14.53 -11.71 -12.09
C THR A 133 -13.30 -12.61 -11.95
N ARG A 134 -12.66 -12.89 -13.09
CA ARG A 134 -11.41 -13.67 -13.15
C ARG A 134 -10.42 -12.99 -14.11
N PRO A 135 -9.25 -12.53 -13.67
CA PRO A 135 -8.17 -12.11 -14.55
C PRO A 135 -7.71 -13.26 -15.46
N THR A 136 -7.55 -13.00 -16.76
CA THR A 136 -7.17 -14.00 -17.76
C THR A 136 -5.79 -13.80 -18.34
N ILE A 137 -5.19 -12.61 -18.15
CA ILE A 137 -3.83 -12.30 -18.59
C ILE A 137 -2.99 -11.83 -17.41
N SER A 138 -1.68 -11.98 -17.53
CA SER A 138 -0.72 -11.41 -16.58
C SER A 138 -0.63 -9.89 -16.72
N GLY A 139 -0.22 -9.20 -15.66
CA GLY A 139 -0.05 -7.76 -15.65
C GLY A 139 -0.37 -7.13 -14.31
N ASN A 140 -0.36 -5.82 -14.28
CA ASN A 140 -0.75 -5.01 -13.15
C ASN A 140 -2.25 -4.74 -13.18
N TYR A 141 -2.90 -4.84 -12.04
CA TYR A 141 -4.34 -4.60 -11.91
C TYR A 141 -4.61 -3.61 -10.79
N LEU A 142 -5.45 -2.62 -11.06
CA LEU A 142 -5.97 -1.69 -10.09
C LEU A 142 -7.40 -2.07 -9.73
N LEU A 143 -7.58 -2.54 -8.50
CA LEU A 143 -8.90 -2.75 -7.91
C LEU A 143 -9.40 -1.45 -7.31
N ARG A 144 -10.68 -1.09 -7.52
CA ARG A 144 -11.38 0.00 -6.85
C ARG A 144 -12.65 -0.51 -6.21
N VAL A 145 -12.95 -0.01 -5.02
CA VAL A 145 -14.17 -0.31 -4.27
C VAL A 145 -14.94 0.98 -4.02
N TYR A 146 -16.25 0.93 -4.20
CA TYR A 146 -17.17 2.06 -4.08
C TYR A 146 -18.57 1.58 -3.64
N PRO A 147 -19.39 2.45 -3.04
CA PRO A 147 -20.77 2.10 -2.71
C PRO A 147 -21.61 1.95 -3.98
N GLU A 148 -22.56 1.01 -3.96
CA GLU A 148 -23.48 0.80 -5.08
C GLU A 148 -24.32 2.05 -5.40
N SER A 149 -24.57 2.88 -4.40
CA SER A 149 -25.33 4.11 -4.52
C SER A 149 -24.61 5.23 -5.29
N ASP A 150 -23.26 5.24 -5.29
CA ASP A 150 -22.44 6.24 -5.94
C ASP A 150 -21.11 5.66 -6.46
N PRO A 151 -21.03 5.28 -7.74
CA PRO A 151 -19.81 4.73 -8.32
C PRO A 151 -18.63 5.71 -8.43
N GLU A 152 -18.86 7.00 -8.26
CA GLU A 152 -17.79 8.01 -8.28
C GLU A 152 -17.15 8.20 -6.89
N ASP A 153 -17.82 7.76 -5.81
CA ASP A 153 -17.30 7.79 -4.45
C ASP A 153 -16.38 6.59 -4.19
N ILE A 154 -15.13 6.68 -4.68
CA ILE A 154 -14.15 5.60 -4.49
C ILE A 154 -13.70 5.57 -3.03
N TRP A 155 -14.04 4.49 -2.31
CA TRP A 155 -13.66 4.30 -0.92
C TRP A 155 -12.21 3.87 -0.73
N LEU A 156 -11.76 2.98 -1.59
CA LEU A 156 -10.38 2.50 -1.58
C LEU A 156 -9.95 2.00 -2.95
N GLN A 157 -8.65 1.91 -3.15
CA GLN A 157 -8.05 1.23 -4.30
C GLN A 157 -6.85 0.39 -3.87
N CYS A 158 -6.59 -0.69 -4.60
CA CYS A 158 -5.48 -1.61 -4.34
C CYS A 158 -4.75 -1.96 -5.62
N ARG A 159 -3.42 -2.06 -5.52
CA ARG A 159 -2.56 -2.65 -6.54
C ARG A 159 -2.48 -4.15 -6.37
N LEU A 160 -2.69 -4.88 -7.45
CA LEU A 160 -2.57 -6.33 -7.54
C LEU A 160 -1.74 -6.68 -8.76
N ALA A 161 -0.95 -7.73 -8.72
CA ALA A 161 -0.19 -8.17 -9.89
C ALA A 161 -0.45 -9.66 -10.17
N VAL A 162 -0.70 -9.98 -11.44
CA VAL A 162 -0.84 -11.36 -11.92
C VAL A 162 0.38 -11.72 -12.73
N SER A 163 1.04 -12.82 -12.37
CA SER A 163 2.26 -13.31 -13.01
C SER A 163 2.04 -14.66 -13.66
N GLU A 164 2.64 -14.88 -14.82
CA GLU A 164 2.70 -16.21 -15.46
C GLU A 164 3.73 -17.13 -14.80
N GLY A 165 4.55 -16.61 -13.88
CA GLY A 165 5.61 -17.38 -13.24
C GLY A 165 6.73 -17.81 -14.19
N SER A 166 6.80 -17.18 -15.37
CA SER A 166 7.73 -17.54 -16.44
C SER A 166 9.15 -17.01 -16.26
N ALA A 167 9.37 -16.12 -15.29
CA ALA A 167 10.69 -15.59 -14.96
C ALA A 167 11.06 -15.91 -13.50
N VAL A 168 12.34 -16.21 -13.27
CA VAL A 168 12.88 -16.43 -11.92
C VAL A 168 13.86 -15.34 -11.59
N LEU A 169 13.63 -14.63 -10.48
CA LEU A 169 14.49 -13.56 -10.01
C LEU A 169 15.39 -14.05 -8.87
N GLY A 170 16.67 -13.74 -8.95
CA GLY A 170 17.63 -13.81 -7.87
C GLY A 170 18.14 -12.41 -7.54
N ALA A 171 18.23 -12.08 -6.25
CA ALA A 171 18.77 -10.80 -5.79
C ALA A 171 19.78 -11.01 -4.67
N GLU A 172 20.87 -10.24 -4.74
CA GLU A 172 21.87 -10.17 -3.68
C GLU A 172 21.97 -8.74 -3.19
N ILE A 173 21.98 -8.56 -1.87
CA ILE A 173 22.11 -7.25 -1.23
C ILE A 173 23.46 -7.20 -0.51
N THR A 174 24.22 -6.14 -0.76
CA THR A 174 25.52 -5.91 -0.12
C THR A 174 25.64 -4.51 0.44
N THR A 175 26.37 -4.36 1.54
CA THR A 175 26.77 -3.06 2.10
C THR A 175 28.11 -2.55 1.53
N ARG A 176 28.75 -3.36 0.67
CA ARG A 176 29.93 -2.96 -0.12
C ARG A 176 29.46 -2.39 -1.44
N THR A 177 29.10 -1.12 -1.42
CA THR A 177 28.51 -0.45 -2.57
C THR A 177 29.56 0.21 -3.45
N ASP A 178 29.18 0.58 -4.67
CA ASP A 178 30.07 1.32 -5.59
C ASP A 178 30.37 2.76 -5.12
N VAL A 179 29.62 3.27 -4.12
CA VAL A 179 29.76 4.64 -3.59
C VAL A 179 30.36 4.71 -2.20
N ASP A 180 30.15 3.70 -1.36
CA ASP A 180 30.74 3.59 -0.03
C ASP A 180 30.88 2.14 0.42
N TYR A 181 31.56 1.93 1.55
CA TYR A 181 31.82 0.62 2.11
C TYR A 181 31.30 0.57 3.55
N ASN A 182 30.25 -0.24 3.77
CA ASN A 182 29.61 -0.45 5.08
C ASN A 182 29.25 0.86 5.81
N ARG A 183 28.66 1.82 5.11
CA ARG A 183 28.32 3.12 5.72
C ARG A 183 26.84 3.45 5.64
N LYS A 184 26.43 4.09 4.54
CA LYS A 184 25.08 4.71 4.42
C LYS A 184 24.20 4.05 3.40
N HIS A 185 24.77 3.20 2.53
CA HIS A 185 24.03 2.61 1.43
C HIS A 185 24.09 1.09 1.44
N GLN A 186 23.14 0.51 0.76
CA GLN A 186 23.11 -0.89 0.35
C GLN A 186 22.89 -0.95 -1.16
N GLN A 187 23.44 -1.95 -1.80
CA GLN A 187 23.38 -2.12 -3.25
C GLN A 187 22.87 -3.50 -3.60
N LEU A 188 21.98 -3.55 -4.60
CA LEU A 188 21.47 -4.78 -5.15
C LEU A 188 22.27 -5.20 -6.37
N SER A 189 22.38 -6.53 -6.56
CA SER A 189 22.63 -7.18 -7.84
C SER A 189 21.45 -8.08 -8.13
N VAL A 190 20.84 -7.95 -9.32
CA VAL A 190 19.67 -8.73 -9.72
C VAL A 190 20.02 -9.57 -10.93
N ASN A 191 19.69 -10.87 -10.85
CA ASN A 191 19.73 -11.80 -11.97
C ASN A 191 18.29 -12.28 -12.26
N ALA A 192 17.81 -12.06 -13.48
CA ALA A 192 16.56 -12.59 -13.96
C ALA A 192 16.82 -13.72 -14.94
N ASN A 193 16.30 -14.92 -14.68
CA ASN A 193 16.26 -15.99 -15.66
C ASN A 193 14.88 -16.00 -16.34
N ILE A 194 14.86 -15.80 -17.65
CA ILE A 194 13.65 -15.63 -18.47
C ILE A 194 13.39 -16.84 -19.39
N HIS A 195 13.93 -18.01 -19.08
CA HIS A 195 13.81 -19.21 -19.93
C HIS A 195 12.36 -19.57 -20.30
N GLY A 196 11.40 -19.31 -19.41
CA GLY A 196 9.97 -19.56 -19.64
C GLY A 196 9.20 -18.36 -20.21
N ALA A 197 9.81 -17.20 -20.39
CA ALA A 197 9.14 -15.99 -20.81
C ALA A 197 9.19 -15.79 -22.33
N ALA A 198 8.08 -15.31 -22.92
CA ALA A 198 8.01 -14.97 -24.34
C ALA A 198 8.61 -13.56 -24.59
N VAL A 199 9.92 -13.43 -24.43
CA VAL A 199 10.67 -12.18 -24.65
C VAL A 199 11.41 -12.24 -25.98
N THR A 200 11.18 -11.26 -26.86
CA THR A 200 11.82 -11.19 -28.18
C THR A 200 13.18 -10.46 -28.12
N ASP A 201 13.23 -9.32 -27.45
CA ASP A 201 14.46 -8.54 -27.26
C ASP A 201 14.75 -8.35 -25.77
N SER A 202 15.58 -9.24 -25.23
CA SER A 202 15.92 -9.25 -23.79
C SER A 202 16.61 -7.98 -23.30
N TYR A 203 17.08 -7.12 -24.21
CA TYR A 203 17.74 -5.86 -23.85
C TYR A 203 16.75 -4.68 -23.77
N ASN A 204 15.71 -4.67 -24.63
CA ASN A 204 14.79 -3.54 -24.74
C ASN A 204 13.39 -3.81 -24.19
N ASP A 205 12.94 -5.07 -24.18
CA ASP A 205 11.56 -5.42 -23.81
C ASP A 205 11.38 -5.62 -22.31
N LEU A 206 12.48 -5.72 -21.53
CA LEU A 206 12.44 -5.98 -20.11
C LEU A 206 12.49 -4.66 -19.29
N ILE A 207 11.65 -4.61 -18.28
CA ILE A 207 11.65 -3.53 -17.29
C ILE A 207 11.81 -4.16 -15.91
N LEU A 208 12.91 -3.82 -15.22
CA LEU A 208 13.10 -4.19 -13.83
C LEU A 208 12.62 -3.03 -12.94
N VAL A 209 11.64 -3.32 -12.07
CA VAL A 209 11.14 -2.38 -11.06
C VAL A 209 11.55 -2.89 -9.68
N ILE A 210 12.11 -2.01 -8.87
CA ILE A 210 12.58 -2.32 -7.52
C ILE A 210 11.98 -1.32 -6.54
N GLU A 211 11.40 -1.84 -5.47
CA GLU A 211 10.87 -1.07 -4.35
C GLU A 211 11.60 -1.46 -3.08
N GLN A 212 12.09 -0.50 -2.31
CA GLN A 212 12.65 -0.78 -1.00
C GLN A 212 11.52 -0.87 0.03
N ASN A 213 11.35 -2.05 0.64
CA ASN A 213 10.36 -2.31 1.70
C ASN A 213 8.91 -1.95 1.31
N GLY A 214 8.55 -2.03 0.03
CA GLY A 214 7.21 -1.65 -0.47
C GLY A 214 6.92 -0.14 -0.44
N ARG A 215 7.94 0.71 -0.24
CA ARG A 215 7.81 2.17 -0.24
C ARG A 215 7.50 2.68 -1.63
N THR A 216 6.56 3.60 -1.72
CA THR A 216 6.11 4.18 -2.99
C THR A 216 6.90 5.43 -3.40
N ASP A 217 7.71 5.99 -2.51
CA ASP A 217 8.51 7.20 -2.73
C ASP A 217 9.93 6.90 -3.24
N ASP A 218 10.38 5.65 -3.16
CA ASP A 218 11.70 5.22 -3.63
C ASP A 218 11.60 3.99 -4.54
N VAL A 219 10.91 4.15 -5.66
CA VAL A 219 10.77 3.13 -6.72
C VAL A 219 11.83 3.37 -7.79
N ARG A 220 12.58 2.32 -8.13
CA ARG A 220 13.63 2.36 -9.16
C ARG A 220 13.21 1.54 -10.36
N THR A 221 13.39 2.11 -11.56
CA THR A 221 13.04 1.45 -12.82
C THR A 221 14.25 1.40 -13.73
N LEU A 222 14.67 0.19 -14.09
CA LEU A 222 15.77 -0.06 -15.02
C LEU A 222 15.23 -0.70 -16.30
N ARG A 223 15.55 -0.09 -17.44
CA ARG A 223 15.10 -0.57 -18.76
C ARG A 223 16.18 -1.37 -19.50
N HIS A 224 17.44 -1.15 -19.17
CA HIS A 224 18.55 -1.80 -19.85
C HIS A 224 19.41 -2.58 -18.86
N PRO A 225 19.61 -3.88 -19.06
CA PRO A 225 20.51 -4.68 -18.25
C PRO A 225 21.98 -4.32 -18.52
N LEU A 226 22.84 -4.58 -17.56
CA LEU A 226 24.28 -4.50 -17.77
C LEU A 226 24.78 -5.54 -18.76
N ARG A 227 24.22 -6.76 -18.67
CA ARG A 227 24.66 -7.90 -19.49
C ARG A 227 23.51 -8.88 -19.72
N VAL A 228 23.47 -9.44 -20.92
CA VAL A 228 22.60 -10.55 -21.30
C VAL A 228 23.47 -11.76 -21.66
N SER A 229 23.15 -12.93 -21.13
CA SER A 229 23.85 -14.18 -21.40
C SER A 229 22.85 -15.33 -21.56
N GLY A 230 22.42 -15.57 -22.79
CA GLY A 230 21.30 -16.47 -23.06
C GLY A 230 20.04 -15.96 -22.36
N ASP A 231 19.42 -16.82 -21.55
CA ASP A 231 18.22 -16.49 -20.81
C ASP A 231 18.50 -15.77 -19.46
N ASN A 232 19.76 -15.49 -19.15
CA ASN A 232 20.13 -14.81 -17.91
C ASN A 232 20.42 -13.34 -18.15
N ILE A 233 19.72 -12.49 -17.43
CA ILE A 233 19.73 -11.03 -17.53
C ILE A 233 20.29 -10.48 -16.22
N PHE A 234 21.33 -9.64 -16.29
CA PHE A 234 22.04 -9.14 -15.13
C PHE A 234 21.92 -7.62 -15.01
N TYR A 235 21.46 -7.16 -13.87
CA TYR A 235 21.42 -5.76 -13.47
C TYR A 235 22.37 -5.58 -12.28
N GLU A 236 23.46 -4.89 -12.50
CA GLU A 236 24.55 -4.72 -11.55
C GLU A 236 25.21 -3.35 -11.78
N HIS A 237 25.88 -2.82 -10.77
CA HIS A 237 26.76 -1.65 -10.88
C HIS A 237 26.13 -0.42 -11.52
N THR A 238 24.87 -0.11 -11.17
CA THR A 238 24.21 1.12 -11.58
C THR A 238 23.71 1.91 -10.36
N PRO A 239 23.65 3.26 -10.44
CA PRO A 239 23.17 4.09 -9.33
C PRO A 239 21.74 3.74 -8.87
N GLU A 240 20.89 3.29 -9.78
CA GLU A 240 19.51 2.92 -9.50
C GLU A 240 19.38 1.69 -8.59
N LEU A 241 20.46 0.90 -8.47
CA LEU A 241 20.52 -0.26 -7.58
C LEU A 241 21.05 0.08 -6.17
N ILE A 242 21.39 1.35 -5.92
CA ILE A 242 21.93 1.82 -4.64
C ILE A 242 20.81 2.53 -3.86
N PHE A 243 20.51 2.00 -2.68
CA PHE A 243 19.49 2.50 -1.76
C PHE A 243 20.12 2.98 -0.47
N ASN A 244 19.43 3.86 0.24
CA ASN A 244 19.81 4.21 1.60
C ASN A 244 19.69 2.98 2.51
N ALA A 245 20.71 2.73 3.33
CA ALA A 245 20.63 1.77 4.40
C ALA A 245 19.82 2.34 5.57
N GLY A 246 19.16 1.48 6.32
CA GLY A 246 18.36 1.84 7.49
C GLY A 246 18.51 0.81 8.60
N ASN A 247 17.82 1.04 9.71
CA ASN A 247 17.59 0.04 10.74
C ASN A 247 16.29 -0.70 10.46
N GLU A 248 16.08 -1.80 11.23
CA GLU A 248 14.83 -2.53 11.21
C GLU A 248 13.65 -1.65 11.66
N TYR A 249 12.45 -2.00 11.21
CA TYR A 249 11.21 -1.40 11.68
C TYR A 249 11.06 -1.57 13.20
N ARG A 250 10.40 -0.62 13.85
CA ARG A 250 9.99 -0.74 15.26
C ARG A 250 8.75 -1.63 15.34
N ARG A 251 8.49 -2.19 16.51
CA ARG A 251 7.33 -3.07 16.75
C ARG A 251 6.56 -2.65 17.98
N PHE A 252 5.25 -2.86 17.95
CA PHE A 252 4.39 -2.81 19.12
C PHE A 252 3.21 -3.78 18.97
N GLU A 253 2.58 -4.12 20.10
CA GLU A 253 1.41 -4.99 20.12
C GLU A 253 0.30 -4.38 20.99
N THR A 254 -0.90 -4.25 20.39
CA THR A 254 -2.11 -3.77 21.06
C THR A 254 -3.17 -4.88 21.19
N ILE A 255 -2.72 -6.11 21.40
CA ILE A 255 -3.56 -7.32 21.33
C ILE A 255 -4.57 -7.44 22.48
N SER A 256 -4.47 -6.64 23.54
CA SER A 256 -5.40 -6.67 24.68
C SER A 256 -5.72 -5.27 25.17
N THR A 257 -6.98 -5.07 25.56
CA THR A 257 -7.44 -3.85 26.27
C THR A 257 -7.28 -3.95 27.80
N GLN A 258 -6.83 -5.09 28.31
CA GLN A 258 -6.72 -5.36 29.76
C GLN A 258 -5.28 -5.28 30.28
N PHE A 259 -4.29 -5.48 29.42
CA PHE A 259 -2.88 -5.42 29.76
C PHE A 259 -2.03 -4.85 28.61
N ALA A 260 -0.88 -4.30 28.96
CA ALA A 260 0.08 -3.77 28.00
C ALA A 260 0.77 -4.91 27.25
N GLY A 261 0.75 -4.85 25.90
CA GLY A 261 1.51 -5.72 25.02
C GLY A 261 2.95 -5.23 24.83
N MET A 262 3.63 -5.79 23.83
CA MET A 262 5.00 -5.39 23.50
C MET A 262 5.09 -3.90 23.18
N ASN A 263 6.03 -3.20 23.81
CA ASN A 263 6.30 -1.77 23.63
C ASN A 263 5.10 -0.83 23.89
N VAL A 264 4.12 -1.28 24.64
CA VAL A 264 3.04 -0.47 25.21
C VAL A 264 3.38 -0.14 26.67
N ASP A 265 3.36 1.13 27.01
CA ASP A 265 3.64 1.63 28.37
C ASP A 265 2.36 1.68 29.22
N GLU A 266 1.25 2.15 28.65
CA GLU A 266 -0.02 2.32 29.36
C GLU A 266 -1.20 1.87 28.51
N VAL A 267 -2.16 1.19 29.16
CA VAL A 267 -3.50 0.88 28.60
C VAL A 267 -4.53 1.52 29.53
N ALA A 268 -5.39 2.37 29.00
CA ALA A 268 -6.43 3.03 29.77
C ALA A 268 -7.71 3.19 28.96
N TYR A 269 -8.87 3.11 29.61
CA TYR A 269 -10.14 3.45 28.99
C TYR A 269 -10.45 4.93 29.14
N SER A 270 -10.73 5.62 28.03
CA SER A 270 -11.20 7.00 28.00
C SER A 270 -12.32 7.08 26.99
N ALA A 271 -13.58 7.03 27.48
CA ALA A 271 -14.76 6.96 26.63
C ALA A 271 -14.69 7.88 25.39
N PRO A 272 -15.02 7.41 24.20
CA PRO A 272 -15.53 6.07 23.90
C PRO A 272 -14.44 5.02 23.57
N TYR A 273 -13.14 5.35 23.68
CA TYR A 273 -12.07 4.48 23.22
C TYR A 273 -11.15 3.98 24.33
N TYR A 274 -10.55 2.82 24.13
CA TYR A 274 -9.30 2.47 24.82
C TYR A 274 -8.14 3.25 24.24
N ARG A 275 -7.22 3.69 25.11
CA ARG A 275 -5.98 4.38 24.76
C ARG A 275 -4.82 3.43 25.00
N MET A 276 -3.92 3.36 24.05
CA MET A 276 -2.66 2.62 24.10
C MET A 276 -1.51 3.61 23.97
N VAL A 277 -0.79 3.88 25.05
CA VAL A 277 0.39 4.74 24.99
C VAL A 277 1.60 3.88 24.72
N LEU A 278 2.28 4.10 23.63
CA LEU A 278 3.51 3.36 23.29
C LEU A 278 4.69 3.89 24.13
N MET A 279 5.67 3.05 24.38
CA MET A 279 6.95 3.47 24.90
C MET A 279 7.56 4.54 24.00
N THR A 280 8.13 5.61 24.61
CA THR A 280 8.70 6.72 23.86
C THR A 280 9.91 6.27 23.04
N ASP A 281 9.84 6.48 21.74
CA ASP A 281 10.93 6.21 20.80
C ASP A 281 12.07 7.23 20.94
N LYS A 282 13.26 6.81 20.48
CA LYS A 282 14.44 7.68 20.32
C LYS A 282 15.00 7.55 18.91
N PRO A 283 15.68 8.59 18.39
CA PRO A 283 16.41 8.49 17.14
C PRO A 283 17.43 7.36 17.18
N ARG A 284 17.51 6.57 16.11
CA ARG A 284 18.49 5.48 15.95
C ARG A 284 19.58 5.80 14.91
N SER A 285 19.65 7.05 14.42
CA SER A 285 20.60 7.46 13.39
C SER A 285 22.07 7.39 13.81
N ALA A 286 22.35 7.43 15.11
CA ALA A 286 23.69 7.29 15.67
C ALA A 286 24.00 5.86 16.17
N ASP A 287 23.01 4.99 16.19
CA ASP A 287 23.16 3.63 16.69
C ASP A 287 23.73 2.72 15.59
N SER A 288 24.42 1.66 16.02
CA SER A 288 24.78 0.57 15.11
C SER A 288 23.51 -0.17 14.67
N TYR A 289 23.56 -0.71 13.45
CA TYR A 289 22.51 -1.60 12.99
C TYR A 289 22.29 -2.74 13.98
N HIS A 290 21.04 -2.98 14.31
CA HIS A 290 20.60 -4.10 15.14
C HIS A 290 19.52 -4.86 14.39
N TYR A 291 19.77 -6.14 14.16
CA TYR A 291 18.77 -7.01 13.56
C TYR A 291 17.61 -7.26 14.52
N ASP A 292 16.41 -7.15 14.02
CA ASP A 292 15.19 -7.56 14.72
C ASP A 292 14.26 -8.27 13.73
N GLU A 293 13.55 -9.26 14.19
CA GLU A 293 12.55 -9.97 13.38
C GLU A 293 11.27 -9.16 13.36
N THR A 294 11.03 -8.44 12.25
CA THR A 294 9.90 -7.54 12.07
C THR A 294 8.98 -8.03 10.96
N LEU A 295 7.81 -7.40 10.82
CA LEU A 295 6.91 -7.63 9.68
C LEU A 295 7.25 -6.72 8.49
N GLY A 296 8.46 -6.12 8.46
CA GLY A 296 8.89 -5.25 7.36
C GLY A 296 7.99 -4.03 7.14
N GLY A 297 7.38 -3.49 8.19
CA GLY A 297 6.39 -2.40 8.12
C GLY A 297 4.94 -2.88 7.94
N GLY A 298 4.70 -4.18 7.91
CA GLY A 298 3.37 -4.79 7.90
C GLY A 298 2.72 -4.86 9.29
N TYR A 299 1.50 -5.35 9.33
CA TYR A 299 0.79 -5.61 10.57
C TYR A 299 -0.11 -6.84 10.46
N VAL A 300 -0.46 -7.41 11.61
CA VAL A 300 -1.41 -8.52 11.74
C VAL A 300 -2.49 -8.14 12.74
N VAL A 301 -3.75 -8.23 12.34
CA VAL A 301 -4.89 -8.07 13.25
C VAL A 301 -4.92 -9.27 14.19
N ARG A 302 -4.95 -9.00 15.49
CA ARG A 302 -4.98 -10.03 16.53
C ARG A 302 -5.63 -9.50 17.79
N GLU A 303 -6.54 -10.29 18.36
CA GLU A 303 -7.09 -10.10 19.69
C GLU A 303 -6.67 -11.29 20.57
N TYR A 304 -6.30 -11.03 21.81
CA TYR A 304 -5.68 -12.04 22.71
C TYR A 304 -6.55 -13.26 22.97
N ASN A 305 -7.88 -13.07 23.09
CA ASN A 305 -8.82 -14.13 23.44
C ASN A 305 -9.52 -14.76 22.21
N SER A 306 -9.25 -14.29 21.00
CA SER A 306 -9.96 -14.69 19.76
C SER A 306 -8.99 -15.04 18.65
N ASP A 307 -8.30 -16.17 18.79
CA ASP A 307 -7.32 -16.62 17.77
C ASP A 307 -7.95 -16.87 16.40
N ASP A 308 -9.21 -17.36 16.36
CA ASP A 308 -9.89 -17.78 15.13
C ASP A 308 -10.76 -16.67 14.49
N ASP A 309 -11.07 -15.58 15.20
CA ASP A 309 -12.04 -14.57 14.75
C ASP A 309 -11.60 -13.14 15.05
N SER A 310 -10.29 -12.90 15.04
CA SER A 310 -9.71 -11.57 15.32
C SER A 310 -10.21 -10.49 14.36
N ASP A 311 -10.65 -10.87 13.16
CA ASP A 311 -11.10 -9.90 12.16
C ASP A 311 -12.40 -9.19 12.57
N VAL A 312 -13.22 -9.80 13.42
CA VAL A 312 -14.46 -9.20 13.94
C VAL A 312 -14.45 -8.98 15.45
N ALA A 313 -13.52 -9.60 16.19
CA ALA A 313 -13.43 -9.47 17.64
C ALA A 313 -12.40 -8.42 18.10
N ALA A 314 -11.45 -8.05 17.26
CA ALA A 314 -10.44 -7.03 17.58
C ALA A 314 -11.08 -5.64 17.60
N ASP A 315 -10.88 -4.91 18.70
CA ASP A 315 -11.41 -3.56 18.88
C ASP A 315 -10.50 -2.48 18.28
N TYR A 316 -11.05 -1.34 17.99
CA TYR A 316 -10.28 -0.15 17.61
C TYR A 316 -9.87 0.64 18.84
N THR A 317 -8.59 0.96 18.92
CA THR A 317 -7.99 1.68 20.04
C THR A 317 -7.24 2.91 19.54
N VAL A 318 -7.16 3.96 20.35
CA VAL A 318 -6.34 5.13 20.04
C VAL A 318 -4.92 4.88 20.51
N VAL A 319 -4.01 4.71 19.56
CA VAL A 319 -2.59 4.45 19.80
C VAL A 319 -1.82 5.76 19.77
N TYR A 320 -1.08 6.05 20.84
CA TYR A 320 -0.27 7.26 20.99
C TYR A 320 1.20 6.94 20.75
N PHE A 321 1.74 7.53 19.71
CA PHE A 321 3.16 7.48 19.36
C PHE A 321 3.88 8.70 19.92
N SER A 322 5.11 8.52 20.38
CA SER A 322 5.98 9.63 20.80
C SER A 322 7.42 9.37 20.41
N LEU A 323 8.12 10.41 19.92
CA LEU A 323 9.53 10.38 19.56
C LEU A 323 10.26 11.50 20.30
N ASP A 324 11.17 11.12 21.19
CA ASP A 324 12.00 12.04 21.98
C ASP A 324 13.19 12.52 21.13
N MET A 325 12.98 13.60 20.41
CA MET A 325 14.04 14.26 19.65
C MET A 325 13.75 15.75 19.50
N PRO A 326 14.79 16.60 19.37
CA PRO A 326 14.62 18.03 19.13
C PRO A 326 13.86 18.30 17.84
N GLN A 327 13.12 19.42 17.83
CA GLN A 327 12.43 19.87 16.63
C GLN A 327 13.40 20.03 15.46
N MET A 328 13.02 19.53 14.28
CA MET A 328 13.75 19.66 13.03
C MET A 328 13.06 20.71 12.12
N PRO A 329 13.45 21.99 12.16
CA PRO A 329 12.81 23.02 11.35
C PRO A 329 12.95 22.72 9.85
N GLY A 330 11.84 22.84 9.12
CA GLY A 330 11.80 22.61 7.67
C GLY A 330 11.80 21.13 7.23
N MET A 331 11.63 20.22 8.19
CA MET A 331 11.46 18.79 7.91
C MET A 331 10.17 18.27 8.55
N ASP A 332 9.46 17.42 7.85
CA ASP A 332 8.33 16.67 8.38
C ASP A 332 8.76 15.25 8.75
N ILE A 333 8.16 14.71 9.80
CA ILE A 333 8.34 13.34 10.26
C ILE A 333 7.04 12.59 10.02
N TYR A 334 7.15 11.37 9.54
CA TYR A 334 6.01 10.51 9.23
C TYR A 334 6.18 9.15 9.91
N ILE A 335 5.05 8.55 10.29
CA ILE A 335 4.97 7.13 10.57
C ILE A 335 4.93 6.41 9.22
N ASP A 336 5.76 5.39 9.05
CA ASP A 336 5.76 4.52 7.86
C ASP A 336 5.19 3.15 8.21
N GLY A 337 4.64 2.46 7.24
CA GLY A 337 4.10 1.11 7.35
C GLY A 337 2.77 0.93 6.62
N ASP A 338 2.32 -0.31 6.53
CA ASP A 338 1.07 -0.65 5.81
C ASP A 338 -0.17 -0.08 6.51
N MET A 339 -0.10 0.21 7.81
CA MET A 339 -1.19 0.86 8.56
C MET A 339 -1.52 2.28 8.06
N VAL A 340 -0.58 2.92 7.35
CA VAL A 340 -0.74 4.22 6.69
C VAL A 340 -0.58 4.10 5.16
N GLN A 341 -0.70 2.89 4.61
CA GLN A 341 -0.53 2.53 3.18
C GLN A 341 0.80 3.04 2.60
N ARG A 342 1.85 3.15 3.44
CA ARG A 342 3.20 3.64 3.09
C ARG A 342 3.18 4.98 2.36
N ARG A 343 2.32 5.89 2.81
CA ARG A 343 2.12 7.21 2.20
C ARG A 343 2.48 8.32 3.17
N PHE A 344 3.15 9.34 2.67
CA PHE A 344 3.40 10.59 3.40
C PHE A 344 2.17 11.49 3.36
N SER A 345 1.11 11.03 4.01
CA SER A 345 -0.17 11.75 4.14
C SER A 345 -0.22 12.55 5.46
N ASP A 346 -1.18 13.45 5.58
CA ASP A 346 -1.42 14.17 6.85
C ASP A 346 -1.82 13.21 7.98
N GLU A 347 -2.40 12.06 7.65
CA GLU A 347 -2.71 11.00 8.60
C GLU A 347 -1.43 10.39 9.20
N ALA A 348 -0.38 10.20 8.39
CA ALA A 348 0.90 9.64 8.82
C ALA A 348 1.83 10.69 9.44
N ARG A 349 1.60 12.00 9.20
CA ARG A 349 2.48 13.08 9.67
C ARG A 349 2.43 13.23 11.19
N VAL A 350 3.62 13.31 11.81
CA VAL A 350 3.80 13.45 13.25
C VAL A 350 4.03 14.92 13.59
N GLY A 351 3.23 15.48 14.51
CA GLY A 351 3.32 16.85 14.97
C GLY A 351 4.37 17.02 16.08
N TYR A 352 5.02 18.20 16.14
CA TYR A 352 5.88 18.53 17.27
C TYR A 352 5.07 19.21 18.38
N ASP A 353 5.10 18.63 19.56
CA ASP A 353 4.49 19.17 20.77
C ASP A 353 5.53 19.99 21.54
N THR A 354 5.32 21.30 21.60
CA THR A 354 6.23 22.24 22.28
C THR A 354 6.21 22.11 23.79
N ASP A 355 5.12 21.61 24.37
CA ASP A 355 4.96 21.49 25.82
C ASP A 355 5.77 20.29 26.34
N THR A 356 5.79 19.20 25.60
CA THR A 356 6.56 18.00 25.96
C THR A 356 7.94 17.97 25.32
N GLY A 357 8.20 18.80 24.30
CA GLY A 357 9.45 18.80 23.53
C GLY A 357 9.65 17.55 22.67
N ARG A 358 8.57 16.92 22.24
CA ARG A 358 8.56 15.65 21.51
C ARG A 358 7.71 15.72 20.26
N TYR A 359 7.99 14.84 19.31
CA TYR A 359 7.06 14.55 18.22
C TYR A 359 6.01 13.55 18.70
N THR A 360 4.74 13.84 18.44
CA THR A 360 3.61 13.02 18.91
C THR A 360 2.58 12.79 17.80
N LYS A 361 1.92 11.65 17.84
CA LYS A 361 0.80 11.31 16.95
C LYS A 361 -0.17 10.37 17.68
N ALA A 362 -1.46 10.60 17.50
CA ALA A 362 -2.50 9.66 17.88
C ALA A 362 -3.16 9.09 16.62
N MET A 363 -3.38 7.78 16.60
CA MET A 363 -4.01 7.08 15.48
C MET A 363 -5.03 6.07 16.00
N LEU A 364 -6.18 5.96 15.32
CA LEU A 364 -7.16 4.92 15.57
C LEU A 364 -6.76 3.66 14.81
N LEU A 365 -6.28 2.64 15.54
CA LEU A 365 -5.80 1.38 14.98
C LEU A 365 -6.56 0.20 15.60
N LYS A 366 -6.78 -0.83 14.79
CA LYS A 366 -7.34 -2.10 15.25
C LYS A 366 -6.35 -2.84 16.12
N GLN A 367 -6.80 -3.62 17.10
CA GLN A 367 -5.91 -4.45 17.90
C GLN A 367 -5.08 -5.38 17.01
N GLY A 368 -3.78 -5.49 17.31
CA GLY A 368 -2.86 -6.27 16.50
C GLY A 368 -1.40 -6.13 16.88
N ALA A 369 -0.56 -6.75 16.05
CA ALA A 369 0.89 -6.62 16.07
C ALA A 369 1.35 -5.82 14.85
N TYR A 370 2.15 -4.80 15.07
CA TYR A 370 2.52 -3.80 14.08
C TYR A 370 4.03 -3.63 13.97
N SER A 371 4.50 -3.38 12.75
CA SER A 371 5.83 -2.84 12.45
C SER A 371 5.72 -1.47 11.79
N TYR A 372 6.58 -0.50 12.18
CA TYR A 372 6.46 0.89 11.71
C TYR A 372 7.81 1.63 11.68
#